data_28bfcb45cdac57d600f939c03580640b
#
_entry.id   28bfcb45cdac57d600f939c03580640b
#
_cell.length_a   1.000
_cell.length_b   1.000
_cell.length_c   1.000
_cell.angle_alpha   90.00
_cell.angle_beta   90.00
_cell.angle_gamma   90.00
#
_symmetry.space_group_name_H-M   'P 1'
#
loop_
_entity.id
_entity.type
_entity.pdbx_description
1 polymer ?
#
loop_
_entity_poly.entity_id
_entity_poly.type
_entity_poly.pdbx_seq_one_letter_code
_entity_poly.pdbx_strand_id
1 'polypeptide(L)'
;LDIKIQSLYKDDFESFRNTKIPLSNGSFVNLYEIVEINTLKAFEQLLKDEGIKNFYVFANVNPKIITASEVLAKLKPTLEEIENDGIKLVYKGEAEKNAALRNDMLLATALALFLIMLSMLYLFNSFRETFIVMSVIPFSLLGVLIGHEIMGLNLSMPSLIGALGLAGVVINDGIIMMTYLKKARTLDEIFDRATKRFRPIILTTVTTVVGMLTLILYPSGEAVIFQPIAIALGFGLTWGTVLNLIYVPILYTLTHKLRKVTKI
;
A
#
# COMPACT_ATOMS: atom_id res chain seq x y z
N LEU A 1 -9.97 34.58 -37.67
CA LEU A 1 -9.28 35.30 -36.57
C LEU A 1 -9.83 34.73 -35.27
N ASP A 2 -9.06 33.90 -34.59
CA ASP A 2 -9.45 33.39 -33.29
C ASP A 2 -9.12 34.44 -32.23
N ILE A 3 -10.14 35.10 -31.72
CA ILE A 3 -9.99 36.06 -30.63
C ILE A 3 -10.21 35.30 -29.32
N LYS A 4 -9.15 35.05 -28.55
CA LYS A 4 -9.21 34.53 -27.18
C LYS A 4 -9.35 35.71 -26.21
N ILE A 5 -10.55 35.91 -25.67
CA ILE A 5 -10.78 36.82 -24.55
C ILE A 5 -10.65 36.04 -23.27
N GLN A 6 -9.65 36.37 -22.47
CA GLN A 6 -9.44 35.77 -21.15
C GLN A 6 -10.05 36.70 -20.09
N SER A 7 -11.19 36.35 -19.55
CA SER A 7 -11.82 37.06 -18.44
C SER A 7 -11.20 36.64 -17.10
N LEU A 8 -11.02 37.59 -16.19
CA LEU A 8 -10.67 37.32 -14.76
C LEU A 8 -11.77 36.57 -14.01
N TYR A 9 -13.00 36.59 -14.51
CA TYR A 9 -14.16 35.89 -13.97
C TYR A 9 -14.57 34.75 -14.91
N LYS A 10 -13.83 33.63 -14.85
CA LYS A 10 -14.01 32.51 -15.79
C LYS A 10 -15.39 31.85 -15.73
N ASP A 11 -16.12 32.00 -14.64
CA ASP A 11 -17.32 31.23 -14.33
C ASP A 11 -18.63 32.04 -14.36
N ASP A 12 -18.57 33.34 -14.67
CA ASP A 12 -19.77 34.20 -14.72
C ASP A 12 -20.18 34.57 -16.17
N PHE A 13 -21.06 33.72 -16.72
CA PHE A 13 -21.64 33.94 -18.06
C PHE A 13 -22.41 35.27 -18.17
N GLU A 14 -23.02 35.75 -17.07
CA GLU A 14 -23.73 37.03 -17.07
C GLU A 14 -22.75 38.19 -17.16
N SER A 15 -21.61 38.12 -16.49
CA SER A 15 -20.55 39.13 -16.61
C SER A 15 -19.99 39.20 -18.04
N PHE A 16 -19.81 38.07 -18.71
CA PHE A 16 -19.41 38.03 -20.11
C PHE A 16 -20.46 38.64 -21.04
N ARG A 17 -21.73 38.32 -20.86
CA ARG A 17 -22.87 38.84 -21.62
C ARG A 17 -22.98 40.37 -21.52
N ASN A 18 -22.73 40.93 -20.34
CA ASN A 18 -22.81 42.36 -20.04
C ASN A 18 -21.49 43.13 -20.31
N THR A 19 -20.52 42.51 -20.96
CA THR A 19 -19.28 43.19 -21.30
C THR A 19 -19.57 44.38 -22.23
N LYS A 20 -19.08 45.58 -21.87
CA LYS A 20 -19.29 46.81 -22.62
C LYS A 20 -18.26 46.93 -23.73
N ILE A 21 -18.73 47.11 -24.97
CA ILE A 21 -17.89 47.28 -26.15
C ILE A 21 -17.98 48.73 -26.61
N PRO A 22 -16.83 49.43 -26.76
CA PRO A 22 -16.83 50.81 -27.26
C PRO A 22 -17.14 50.85 -28.77
N LEU A 23 -18.05 51.74 -29.18
CA LEU A 23 -18.36 52.05 -30.56
C LEU A 23 -17.53 53.23 -31.06
N SER A 24 -17.37 53.35 -32.38
CA SER A 24 -16.60 54.43 -33.03
C SER A 24 -17.14 55.83 -32.77
N ASN A 25 -18.38 55.97 -32.28
CA ASN A 25 -19.02 57.23 -31.91
C ASN A 25 -18.79 57.61 -30.43
N GLY A 26 -17.99 56.81 -29.66
CA GLY A 26 -17.69 57.05 -28.27
C GLY A 26 -18.73 56.52 -27.27
N SER A 27 -19.82 55.90 -27.73
CA SER A 27 -20.79 55.22 -26.87
C SER A 27 -20.39 53.77 -26.59
N PHE A 28 -20.94 53.18 -25.54
CA PHE A 28 -20.74 51.77 -25.17
C PHE A 28 -22.03 50.98 -25.39
N VAL A 29 -21.88 49.77 -25.91
CA VAL A 29 -22.99 48.83 -26.13
C VAL A 29 -22.61 47.51 -25.46
N ASN A 30 -23.59 46.81 -24.88
CA ASN A 30 -23.35 45.51 -24.28
C ASN A 30 -23.14 44.43 -25.37
N LEU A 31 -22.29 43.47 -25.08
CA LEU A 31 -21.94 42.43 -26.05
C LEU A 31 -23.17 41.70 -26.62
N TYR A 32 -24.17 41.43 -25.76
CA TYR A 32 -25.40 40.70 -26.14
C TYR A 32 -26.28 41.49 -27.17
N GLU A 33 -26.10 42.80 -27.30
CA GLU A 33 -26.83 43.64 -28.25
C GLU A 33 -26.23 43.58 -29.68
N ILE A 34 -24.96 43.15 -29.79
CA ILE A 34 -24.23 43.14 -31.06
C ILE A 34 -24.07 41.72 -31.62
N VAL A 35 -24.03 40.70 -30.73
CA VAL A 35 -23.76 39.33 -31.15
C VAL A 35 -24.85 38.36 -30.61
N GLU A 36 -25.18 37.40 -31.43
CA GLU A 36 -26.00 36.26 -31.02
C GLU A 36 -25.12 35.23 -30.36
N ILE A 37 -25.38 34.96 -29.05
CA ILE A 37 -24.60 34.01 -28.27
C ILE A 37 -25.27 32.65 -28.33
N ASN A 38 -24.67 31.73 -29.07
CA ASN A 38 -25.11 30.34 -29.13
C ASN A 38 -24.26 29.49 -28.17
N THR A 39 -24.92 28.89 -27.19
CA THR A 39 -24.28 27.93 -26.28
C THR A 39 -24.36 26.55 -26.88
N LEU A 40 -23.22 26.00 -27.23
CA LEU A 40 -23.11 24.60 -27.68
C LEU A 40 -22.52 23.75 -26.57
N LYS A 41 -23.12 22.61 -26.30
CA LYS A 41 -22.49 21.59 -25.45
C LYS A 41 -21.37 20.94 -26.25
N ALA A 42 -20.14 21.29 -25.96
CA ALA A 42 -18.96 20.66 -26.54
C ALA A 42 -18.26 19.82 -25.45
N PHE A 43 -17.64 18.74 -25.87
CA PHE A 43 -16.76 17.99 -24.96
C PHE A 43 -15.51 18.84 -24.70
N GLU A 44 -15.15 19.02 -23.45
CA GLU A 44 -13.99 19.81 -23.04
C GLU A 44 -12.68 19.21 -23.57
N GLN A 45 -12.63 17.88 -23.68
CA GLN A 45 -11.51 17.15 -24.28
C GLN A 45 -12.04 15.97 -25.10
N LEU A 46 -11.57 15.86 -26.33
CA LEU A 46 -11.71 14.67 -27.17
C LEU A 46 -10.45 13.82 -26.98
N LEU A 47 -10.53 12.85 -26.06
CA LEU A 47 -9.43 11.92 -25.85
C LEU A 47 -9.52 10.78 -26.87
N LYS A 48 -8.40 10.52 -27.54
CA LYS A 48 -8.24 9.40 -28.45
C LYS A 48 -7.17 8.47 -27.89
N ASP A 49 -7.48 7.20 -27.83
CA ASP A 49 -6.54 6.14 -27.53
C ASP A 49 -6.39 5.28 -28.80
N GLU A 50 -5.17 5.11 -29.32
CA GLU A 50 -4.89 4.42 -30.58
C GLU A 50 -5.72 4.93 -31.80
N GLY A 51 -6.06 6.23 -31.83
CA GLY A 51 -6.85 6.85 -32.89
C GLY A 51 -8.37 6.71 -32.75
N ILE A 52 -8.86 5.96 -31.78
CA ILE A 52 -10.29 5.74 -31.52
C ILE A 52 -10.77 6.76 -30.47
N LYS A 53 -11.97 7.33 -30.69
CA LYS A 53 -12.61 8.22 -29.72
C LYS A 53 -13.06 7.41 -28.50
N ASN A 54 -12.59 7.80 -27.32
CA ASN A 54 -12.96 7.16 -26.08
C ASN A 54 -13.72 8.12 -25.16
N PHE A 55 -14.69 7.55 -24.43
CA PHE A 55 -15.38 8.23 -23.35
C PHE A 55 -14.82 7.71 -22.03
N TYR A 56 -14.53 8.61 -21.10
CA TYR A 56 -14.02 8.24 -19.78
C TYR A 56 -15.07 8.55 -18.73
N VAL A 57 -15.35 7.55 -17.91
CA VAL A 57 -16.14 7.70 -16.69
C VAL A 57 -15.20 7.65 -15.50
N PHE A 58 -15.13 8.74 -14.75
CA PHE A 58 -14.28 8.85 -13.56
C PHE A 58 -15.13 8.72 -12.31
N ALA A 59 -14.63 7.94 -11.35
CA ALA A 59 -15.21 7.86 -10.03
C ALA A 59 -14.10 7.84 -8.98
N ASN A 60 -14.22 8.68 -7.96
CA ASN A 60 -13.35 8.66 -6.80
C ASN A 60 -14.02 7.83 -5.69
N VAL A 61 -13.25 6.94 -5.10
CA VAL A 61 -13.70 6.04 -4.04
C VAL A 61 -13.08 6.49 -2.72
N ASN A 62 -13.88 6.51 -1.65
CA ASN A 62 -13.33 6.72 -0.32
C ASN A 62 -12.73 5.39 0.20
N PRO A 63 -11.40 5.29 0.33
CA PRO A 63 -10.73 4.04 0.68
C PRO A 63 -11.06 3.54 2.10
N LYS A 64 -11.63 4.40 2.96
CA LYS A 64 -12.11 4.02 4.29
C LYS A 64 -13.46 3.27 4.27
N ILE A 65 -14.20 3.37 3.17
CA ILE A 65 -15.56 2.78 3.06
C ILE A 65 -15.53 1.57 2.13
N ILE A 66 -14.91 1.71 0.97
CA ILE A 66 -14.91 0.67 -0.08
C ILE A 66 -13.66 0.82 -0.96
N THR A 67 -13.17 -0.28 -1.49
CA THR A 67 -12.05 -0.28 -2.44
C THR A 67 -12.53 -0.19 -3.89
N ALA A 68 -11.69 0.32 -4.79
CA ALA A 68 -12.01 0.37 -6.22
C ALA A 68 -12.33 -1.02 -6.80
N SER A 69 -11.63 -2.05 -6.35
CA SER A 69 -11.86 -3.44 -6.77
C SER A 69 -13.23 -3.96 -6.33
N GLU A 70 -13.69 -3.62 -5.13
CA GLU A 70 -15.02 -4.00 -4.63
C GLU A 70 -16.13 -3.27 -5.38
N VAL A 71 -15.94 -1.99 -5.74
CA VAL A 71 -16.89 -1.25 -6.57
C VAL A 71 -17.03 -1.91 -7.93
N LEU A 72 -15.91 -2.24 -8.57
CA LEU A 72 -15.94 -2.94 -9.86
C LEU A 72 -16.60 -4.32 -9.76
N ALA A 73 -16.33 -5.07 -8.69
CA ALA A 73 -16.99 -6.36 -8.46
C ALA A 73 -18.51 -6.24 -8.32
N LYS A 74 -19.01 -5.19 -7.66
CA LYS A 74 -20.44 -4.91 -7.53
C LYS A 74 -21.08 -4.44 -8.84
N LEU A 75 -20.32 -3.70 -9.66
CA LEU A 75 -20.82 -3.20 -10.95
C LEU A 75 -20.68 -4.23 -12.09
N LYS A 76 -19.98 -5.31 -11.86
CA LYS A 76 -19.68 -6.33 -12.88
C LYS A 76 -20.89 -6.76 -13.71
N PRO A 77 -22.07 -7.10 -13.12
CA PRO A 77 -23.22 -7.50 -13.91
C PRO A 77 -23.71 -6.41 -14.88
N THR A 78 -23.73 -5.15 -14.43
CA THR A 78 -24.13 -4.01 -15.28
C THR A 78 -23.11 -3.73 -16.38
N LEU A 79 -21.82 -3.90 -16.07
CA LEU A 79 -20.74 -3.69 -17.02
C LEU A 79 -20.74 -4.78 -18.12
N GLU A 80 -21.04 -6.03 -17.77
CA GLU A 80 -21.20 -7.13 -18.73
C GLU A 80 -22.41 -6.91 -19.66
N GLU A 81 -23.49 -6.29 -19.17
CA GLU A 81 -24.64 -5.90 -19.99
C GLU A 81 -24.26 -4.86 -21.04
N ILE A 82 -23.49 -3.84 -20.65
CA ILE A 82 -22.97 -2.80 -21.54
C ILE A 82 -22.01 -3.39 -22.59
N GLU A 83 -21.15 -4.35 -22.21
CA GLU A 83 -20.28 -5.05 -23.16
C GLU A 83 -21.07 -5.88 -24.18
N ASN A 84 -22.17 -6.51 -23.77
CA ASN A 84 -23.06 -7.26 -24.65
C ASN A 84 -23.75 -6.36 -25.67
N ASP A 85 -23.97 -5.08 -25.35
CA ASP A 85 -24.48 -4.05 -26.27
C ASP A 85 -23.43 -3.59 -27.30
N GLY A 86 -22.24 -4.18 -27.33
CA GLY A 86 -21.18 -3.93 -28.30
C GLY A 86 -20.23 -2.79 -27.93
N ILE A 87 -20.29 -2.30 -26.69
CA ILE A 87 -19.39 -1.27 -26.19
C ILE A 87 -18.18 -1.94 -25.55
N LYS A 88 -16.98 -1.72 -26.08
CA LYS A 88 -15.73 -2.22 -25.49
C LYS A 88 -15.36 -1.40 -24.25
N LEU A 89 -15.39 -2.03 -23.09
CA LEU A 89 -14.96 -1.43 -21.83
C LEU A 89 -13.46 -1.66 -21.59
N VAL A 90 -12.77 -0.61 -21.21
CA VAL A 90 -11.35 -0.68 -20.81
C VAL A 90 -11.24 -0.06 -19.41
N TYR A 91 -10.85 -0.90 -18.46
CA TYR A 91 -10.67 -0.48 -17.07
C TYR A 91 -9.29 0.15 -16.92
N LYS A 92 -9.25 1.44 -16.55
CA LYS A 92 -7.99 2.17 -16.31
C LYS A 92 -7.90 2.63 -14.84
N GLY A 93 -6.71 3.06 -14.44
CA GLY A 93 -6.46 3.56 -13.10
C GLY A 93 -5.99 2.50 -12.11
N GLU A 94 -6.47 2.57 -10.87
CA GLU A 94 -6.02 1.69 -9.79
C GLU A 94 -6.33 0.20 -10.06
N ALA A 95 -7.50 -0.09 -10.62
CA ALA A 95 -7.92 -1.46 -10.91
C ALA A 95 -7.04 -2.15 -11.97
N GLU A 96 -6.71 -1.43 -13.04
CA GLU A 96 -5.80 -1.93 -14.09
C GLU A 96 -4.40 -2.18 -13.52
N LYS A 97 -3.87 -1.19 -12.78
CA LYS A 97 -2.55 -1.30 -12.15
C LYS A 97 -2.51 -2.47 -11.16
N ASN A 98 -3.55 -2.64 -10.35
CA ASN A 98 -3.62 -3.73 -9.38
C ASN A 98 -3.72 -5.09 -10.06
N ALA A 99 -4.44 -5.22 -11.17
CA ALA A 99 -4.52 -6.47 -11.93
C ALA A 99 -3.18 -6.85 -12.59
N ALA A 100 -2.51 -5.88 -13.21
CA ALA A 100 -1.19 -6.10 -13.82
C ALA A 100 -0.13 -6.46 -12.77
N LEU A 101 -0.08 -5.70 -11.67
CA LEU A 101 0.90 -5.89 -10.60
C LEU A 101 0.69 -7.18 -9.78
N ARG A 102 -0.54 -7.71 -9.73
CA ARG A 102 -0.84 -8.88 -8.87
C ARG A 102 0.02 -10.10 -9.20
N ASN A 103 0.16 -10.45 -10.46
CA ASN A 103 0.95 -11.61 -10.87
C ASN A 103 2.45 -11.37 -10.64
N ASP A 104 2.93 -10.18 -10.94
CA ASP A 104 4.32 -9.79 -10.72
C ASP A 104 4.65 -9.78 -9.23
N MET A 105 3.75 -9.29 -8.39
CA MET A 105 3.90 -9.30 -6.93
C MET A 105 3.91 -10.71 -6.36
N LEU A 106 3.07 -11.62 -6.86
CA LEU A 106 3.09 -13.03 -6.42
C LEU A 106 4.41 -13.70 -6.78
N LEU A 107 4.90 -13.49 -8.01
CA LEU A 107 6.20 -14.02 -8.45
C LEU A 107 7.35 -13.43 -7.62
N ALA A 108 7.37 -12.12 -7.43
CA ALA A 108 8.39 -11.43 -6.65
C ALA A 108 8.39 -11.91 -5.19
N THR A 109 7.21 -12.09 -4.59
CA THR A 109 7.06 -12.60 -3.21
C THR A 109 7.58 -14.03 -3.10
N ALA A 110 7.18 -14.91 -4.03
CA ALA A 110 7.63 -16.30 -4.04
C ALA A 110 9.16 -16.38 -4.20
N LEU A 111 9.72 -15.60 -5.12
CA LEU A 111 11.17 -15.54 -5.35
C LEU A 111 11.90 -15.00 -4.12
N ALA A 112 11.41 -13.93 -3.51
CA ALA A 112 12.01 -13.35 -2.31
C ALA A 112 12.00 -14.35 -1.15
N LEU A 113 10.87 -15.01 -0.86
CA LEU A 113 10.77 -16.02 0.19
C LEU A 113 11.68 -17.23 -0.10
N PHE A 114 11.79 -17.63 -1.35
CA PHE A 114 12.70 -18.71 -1.76
C PHE A 114 14.17 -18.33 -1.53
N LEU A 115 14.59 -17.13 -1.92
CA LEU A 115 15.95 -16.64 -1.71
C LEU A 115 16.27 -16.48 -0.23
N ILE A 116 15.31 -16.00 0.57
CA ILE A 116 15.43 -15.92 2.04
C ILE A 116 15.63 -17.33 2.60
N MET A 117 14.81 -18.29 2.18
CA MET A 117 14.93 -19.68 2.62
C MET A 117 16.29 -20.28 2.30
N LEU A 118 16.78 -20.09 1.06
CA LEU A 118 18.12 -20.56 0.66
C LEU A 118 19.23 -19.93 1.49
N SER A 119 19.15 -18.61 1.70
CA SER A 119 20.12 -17.87 2.51
C SER A 119 20.15 -18.38 3.95
N MET A 120 18.99 -18.66 4.53
CA MET A 120 18.88 -19.20 5.89
C MET A 120 19.34 -20.64 5.99
N LEU A 121 19.04 -21.46 4.99
CA LEU A 121 19.57 -22.84 4.92
C LEU A 121 21.09 -22.85 4.85
N TYR A 122 21.66 -21.97 4.07
CA TYR A 122 23.12 -21.79 4.00
C TYR A 122 23.69 -21.35 5.36
N LEU A 123 23.05 -20.38 6.02
CA LEU A 123 23.50 -19.84 7.29
C LEU A 123 23.40 -20.83 8.46
N PHE A 124 22.27 -21.52 8.56
CA PHE A 124 22.00 -22.43 9.69
C PHE A 124 22.45 -23.87 9.42
N ASN A 125 22.63 -24.25 8.15
CA ASN A 125 22.86 -25.63 7.74
C ASN A 125 21.88 -26.63 8.38
N SER A 126 20.61 -26.19 8.51
CA SER A 126 19.55 -26.95 9.19
C SER A 126 18.17 -26.50 8.73
N PHE A 127 17.37 -27.43 8.24
CA PHE A 127 15.98 -27.18 7.88
C PHE A 127 15.11 -26.78 9.09
N ARG A 128 15.36 -27.38 10.26
CA ARG A 128 14.54 -27.11 11.45
C ARG A 128 14.62 -25.64 11.88
N GLU A 129 15.83 -25.12 12.02
CA GLU A 129 16.06 -23.75 12.45
C GLU A 129 15.55 -22.77 11.40
N THR A 130 15.75 -23.08 10.12
CA THR A 130 15.21 -22.27 9.00
C THR A 130 13.69 -22.21 9.08
N PHE A 131 13.00 -23.35 9.27
CA PHE A 131 11.54 -23.37 9.37
C PHE A 131 11.01 -22.62 10.60
N ILE A 132 11.70 -22.72 11.76
CA ILE A 132 11.30 -21.98 12.96
C ILE A 132 11.31 -20.48 12.70
N VAL A 133 12.38 -19.95 12.10
CA VAL A 133 12.48 -18.51 11.84
C VAL A 133 11.53 -18.10 10.71
N MET A 134 11.44 -18.85 9.63
CA MET A 134 10.51 -18.53 8.53
C MET A 134 9.04 -18.57 8.97
N SER A 135 8.68 -19.39 9.93
CA SER A 135 7.31 -19.44 10.44
C SER A 135 6.86 -18.13 11.10
N VAL A 136 7.79 -17.27 11.51
CA VAL A 136 7.44 -15.94 12.04
C VAL A 136 6.79 -15.05 10.99
N ILE A 137 7.13 -15.21 9.69
CA ILE A 137 6.59 -14.38 8.60
C ILE A 137 5.06 -14.43 8.55
N PRO A 138 4.41 -15.59 8.34
CA PRO A 138 2.95 -15.64 8.27
C PRO A 138 2.28 -15.16 9.55
N PHE A 139 2.87 -15.41 10.72
CA PHE A 139 2.32 -14.91 11.98
C PHE A 139 2.53 -13.38 12.14
N SER A 140 3.58 -12.81 11.60
CA SER A 140 3.79 -11.35 11.63
C SER A 140 2.75 -10.59 10.80
N LEU A 141 2.13 -11.21 9.79
CA LEU A 141 1.03 -10.64 9.03
C LEU A 141 -0.21 -10.33 9.89
N LEU A 142 -0.40 -11.02 11.01
CA LEU A 142 -1.45 -10.66 11.97
C LEU A 142 -1.25 -9.23 12.50
N GLY A 143 -0.01 -8.83 12.74
CA GLY A 143 0.31 -7.45 13.13
C GLY A 143 -0.06 -6.44 12.03
N VAL A 144 0.13 -6.80 10.76
CA VAL A 144 -0.28 -5.98 9.62
C VAL A 144 -1.80 -5.80 9.59
N LEU A 145 -2.55 -6.89 9.75
CA LEU A 145 -4.03 -6.86 9.78
C LEU A 145 -4.54 -5.99 10.94
N ILE A 146 -4.03 -6.24 12.15
CA ILE A 146 -4.40 -5.47 13.35
C ILE A 146 -4.07 -3.97 13.15
N GLY A 147 -2.91 -3.66 12.58
CA GLY A 147 -2.52 -2.28 12.32
C GLY A 147 -3.45 -1.55 11.36
N HIS A 148 -3.86 -2.20 10.27
CA HIS A 148 -4.82 -1.64 9.32
C HIS A 148 -6.20 -1.44 9.94
N GLU A 149 -6.67 -2.39 10.74
CA GLU A 149 -7.94 -2.29 11.47
C GLU A 149 -7.93 -1.11 12.45
N ILE A 150 -6.88 -0.98 13.28
CA ILE A 150 -6.74 0.13 14.23
C ILE A 150 -6.72 1.50 13.52
N MET A 151 -6.05 1.57 12.36
CA MET A 151 -5.94 2.81 11.60
C MET A 151 -7.14 3.08 10.68
N GLY A 152 -8.10 2.15 10.59
CA GLY A 152 -9.29 2.26 9.77
C GLY A 152 -8.99 2.32 8.27
N LEU A 153 -7.95 1.61 7.81
CA LEU A 153 -7.54 1.55 6.41
C LEU A 153 -7.69 0.13 5.87
N ASN A 154 -8.24 0.02 4.68
CA ASN A 154 -8.32 -1.26 3.97
C ASN A 154 -6.93 -1.70 3.47
N LEU A 155 -6.75 -3.02 3.36
CA LEU A 155 -5.56 -3.58 2.72
C LEU A 155 -5.51 -3.17 1.25
N SER A 156 -4.37 -2.64 0.84
CA SER A 156 -4.13 -2.15 -0.51
C SER A 156 -2.85 -2.76 -1.10
N MET A 157 -2.57 -2.54 -2.39
CA MET A 157 -1.29 -2.96 -2.99
C MET A 157 -0.07 -2.39 -2.26
N PRO A 158 -0.01 -1.11 -1.85
CA PRO A 158 1.05 -0.62 -0.98
C PRO A 158 1.18 -1.40 0.34
N SER A 159 0.06 -1.83 0.96
CA SER A 159 0.11 -2.67 2.17
C SER A 159 0.84 -4.00 1.93
N LEU A 160 0.62 -4.63 0.77
CA LEU A 160 1.30 -5.89 0.40
C LEU A 160 2.80 -5.67 0.18
N ILE A 161 3.19 -4.55 -0.43
CA ILE A 161 4.60 -4.16 -0.57
C ILE A 161 5.24 -3.98 0.81
N GLY A 162 4.54 -3.30 1.73
CA GLY A 162 4.98 -3.17 3.13
C GLY A 162 5.13 -4.51 3.84
N ALA A 163 4.17 -5.43 3.64
CA ALA A 163 4.22 -6.78 4.21
C ALA A 163 5.39 -7.62 3.66
N LEU A 164 5.73 -7.46 2.38
CA LEU A 164 6.91 -8.10 1.80
C LEU A 164 8.20 -7.54 2.41
N GLY A 165 8.31 -6.23 2.55
CA GLY A 165 9.44 -5.59 3.23
C GLY A 165 9.56 -6.01 4.70
N LEU A 166 8.42 -6.15 5.40
CA LEU A 166 8.35 -6.66 6.76
C LEU A 166 9.00 -8.05 6.90
N ALA A 167 8.76 -8.96 5.95
CA ALA A 167 9.35 -10.30 5.99
C ALA A 167 10.88 -10.23 6.10
N GLY A 168 11.54 -9.36 5.33
CA GLY A 168 12.99 -9.18 5.40
C GLY A 168 13.48 -8.66 6.76
N VAL A 169 12.77 -7.71 7.36
CA VAL A 169 13.16 -7.11 8.64
C VAL A 169 12.93 -8.10 9.80
N VAL A 170 11.77 -8.76 9.82
CA VAL A 170 11.43 -9.73 10.89
C VAL A 170 12.37 -10.93 10.89
N ILE A 171 12.76 -11.40 9.69
CA ILE A 171 13.73 -12.49 9.57
C ILE A 171 15.11 -12.09 10.09
N ASN A 172 15.55 -10.87 9.85
CA ASN A 172 16.83 -10.40 10.37
C ASN A 172 16.91 -10.52 11.90
N ASP A 173 15.87 -10.11 12.62
CA ASP A 173 15.77 -10.30 14.08
C ASP A 173 15.72 -11.77 14.45
N GLY A 174 14.99 -12.60 13.69
CA GLY A 174 14.91 -14.04 13.87
C GLY A 174 16.26 -14.74 13.67
N ILE A 175 17.04 -14.34 12.68
CA ILE A 175 18.40 -14.85 12.44
C ILE A 175 19.30 -14.57 13.65
N ILE A 176 19.26 -13.33 14.14
CA ILE A 176 20.06 -12.92 15.29
C ILE A 176 19.65 -13.78 16.51
N MET A 177 18.37 -13.91 16.80
CA MET A 177 17.88 -14.73 17.91
C MET A 177 18.32 -16.19 17.76
N MET A 178 18.03 -16.82 16.62
CA MET A 178 18.34 -18.21 16.36
C MET A 178 19.83 -18.54 16.46
N THR A 179 20.70 -17.66 15.93
CA THR A 179 22.16 -17.83 16.01
C THR A 179 22.65 -17.91 17.46
N TYR A 180 22.00 -17.19 18.38
CA TYR A 180 22.33 -17.23 19.80
C TYR A 180 21.76 -18.48 20.47
N LEU A 181 20.52 -18.85 20.16
CA LEU A 181 19.86 -20.02 20.72
C LEU A 181 20.58 -21.31 20.33
N LYS A 182 21.09 -21.39 19.11
CA LYS A 182 21.84 -22.54 18.58
C LYS A 182 23.04 -22.96 19.42
N LYS A 183 23.61 -22.05 20.18
CA LYS A 183 24.75 -22.31 21.07
C LYS A 183 24.32 -22.78 22.47
N ALA A 184 23.01 -22.80 22.76
CA ALA A 184 22.50 -23.23 24.06
C ALA A 184 22.33 -24.75 24.12
N ARG A 185 22.67 -25.34 25.28
CA ARG A 185 22.55 -26.79 25.53
C ARG A 185 21.48 -27.09 26.58
N THR A 186 21.15 -26.12 27.41
CA THR A 186 20.19 -26.23 28.52
C THR A 186 19.10 -25.19 28.44
N LEU A 187 17.98 -25.42 29.14
CA LEU A 187 16.88 -24.44 29.21
C LEU A 187 17.34 -23.09 29.80
N ASP A 188 18.14 -23.14 30.85
CA ASP A 188 18.63 -21.93 31.52
C ASP A 188 19.51 -21.11 30.59
N GLU A 189 20.35 -21.78 29.77
CA GLU A 189 21.14 -21.10 28.74
C GLU A 189 20.28 -20.46 27.65
N ILE A 190 19.15 -21.07 27.28
CA ILE A 190 18.21 -20.47 26.30
C ILE A 190 17.63 -19.17 26.84
N PHE A 191 17.17 -19.18 28.10
CA PHE A 191 16.64 -17.99 28.76
C PHE A 191 17.70 -16.88 28.88
N ASP A 192 18.91 -17.19 29.30
CA ASP A 192 20.01 -16.23 29.41
C ASP A 192 20.36 -15.62 28.04
N ARG A 193 20.44 -16.46 27.01
CA ARG A 193 20.77 -16.01 25.65
C ARG A 193 19.64 -15.19 25.01
N ALA A 194 18.39 -15.58 25.19
CA ALA A 194 17.22 -14.84 24.72
C ALA A 194 17.14 -13.47 25.40
N THR A 195 17.38 -13.41 26.72
CA THR A 195 17.37 -12.16 27.49
C THR A 195 18.47 -11.21 27.05
N LYS A 196 19.67 -11.71 26.71
CA LYS A 196 20.76 -10.89 26.18
C LYS A 196 20.42 -10.24 24.83
N ARG A 197 19.49 -10.83 24.06
CA ARG A 197 19.05 -10.30 22.77
C ARG A 197 17.80 -9.44 22.85
N PHE A 198 17.09 -9.45 23.95
CA PHE A 198 15.90 -8.66 24.18
C PHE A 198 16.15 -7.15 23.93
N ARG A 199 17.18 -6.58 24.58
CA ARG A 199 17.47 -5.16 24.48
C ARG A 199 17.85 -4.69 23.07
N PRO A 200 18.79 -5.34 22.35
CA PRO A 200 19.11 -4.96 20.97
C PRO A 200 17.91 -5.04 20.02
N ILE A 201 17.14 -6.11 20.07
CA ILE A 201 15.99 -6.31 19.18
C ILE A 201 14.89 -5.28 19.45
N ILE A 202 14.56 -5.02 20.71
CA ILE A 202 13.56 -3.97 21.04
C ILE A 202 14.06 -2.59 20.61
N LEU A 203 15.35 -2.29 20.77
CA LEU A 203 15.89 -1.00 20.38
C LEU A 203 15.76 -0.78 18.87
N THR A 204 16.10 -1.77 18.06
CA THR A 204 15.95 -1.69 16.58
C THR A 204 14.49 -1.51 16.19
N THR A 205 13.58 -2.25 16.79
CA THR A 205 12.13 -2.12 16.53
C THR A 205 11.62 -0.74 16.89
N VAL A 206 11.93 -0.26 18.09
CA VAL A 206 11.46 1.05 18.55
C VAL A 206 12.00 2.18 17.65
N THR A 207 13.29 2.15 17.32
CA THR A 207 13.87 3.19 16.43
C THR A 207 13.24 3.16 15.04
N THR A 208 12.96 1.99 14.48
CA THR A 208 12.31 1.85 13.18
C THR A 208 10.86 2.34 13.22
N VAL A 209 10.10 1.94 14.23
CA VAL A 209 8.68 2.33 14.38
C VAL A 209 8.56 3.84 14.63
N VAL A 210 9.40 4.40 15.51
CA VAL A 210 9.43 5.85 15.77
C VAL A 210 9.78 6.63 14.50
N GLY A 211 10.73 6.15 13.69
CA GLY A 211 11.06 6.76 12.40
C GLY A 211 9.89 6.79 11.40
N MET A 212 8.98 5.83 11.48
CA MET A 212 7.79 5.76 10.62
C MET A 212 6.54 6.40 11.25
N LEU A 213 6.58 6.80 12.52
CA LEU A 213 5.41 7.23 13.28
C LEU A 213 4.70 8.44 12.64
N THR A 214 5.47 9.39 12.12
CA THR A 214 4.92 10.56 11.43
C THR A 214 4.13 10.14 10.18
N LEU A 215 4.64 9.18 9.41
CA LEU A 215 3.97 8.67 8.21
C LEU A 215 2.72 7.85 8.55
N ILE A 216 2.73 7.17 9.68
CA ILE A 216 1.58 6.38 10.17
C ILE A 216 0.45 7.32 10.65
N LEU A 217 0.77 8.32 11.48
CA LEU A 217 -0.23 9.12 12.19
C LEU A 217 -0.65 10.39 11.44
N TYR A 218 0.27 11.04 10.73
CA TYR A 218 0.06 12.36 10.12
C TYR A 218 0.56 12.42 8.67
N PRO A 219 0.11 11.51 7.78
CA PRO A 219 0.50 11.59 6.38
C PRO A 219 -0.15 12.82 5.74
N SER A 220 0.59 13.55 4.91
CA SER A 220 0.11 14.73 4.20
C SER A 220 0.55 14.73 2.74
N GLY A 221 -0.27 15.32 1.85
CA GLY A 221 0.03 15.41 0.44
C GLY A 221 0.25 14.02 -0.20
N GLU A 222 1.32 13.88 -0.95
CA GLU A 222 1.67 12.63 -1.63
C GLU A 222 2.09 11.50 -0.67
N ALA A 223 2.47 11.83 0.57
CA ALA A 223 2.87 10.85 1.58
C ALA A 223 1.71 9.92 2.01
N VAL A 224 0.46 10.29 1.78
CA VAL A 224 -0.72 9.45 2.04
C VAL A 224 -0.65 8.11 1.31
N ILE A 225 -0.04 8.05 0.12
CA ILE A 225 0.12 6.83 -0.66
C ILE A 225 1.04 5.82 0.07
N PHE A 226 2.00 6.30 0.85
CA PHE A 226 2.94 5.47 1.59
C PHE A 226 2.46 5.08 2.99
N GLN A 227 1.37 5.67 3.48
CA GLN A 227 0.81 5.37 4.79
C GLN A 227 0.53 3.86 4.99
N PRO A 228 -0.12 3.14 4.04
CA PRO A 228 -0.37 1.71 4.21
C PRO A 228 0.92 0.87 4.32
N ILE A 229 2.00 1.29 3.64
CA ILE A 229 3.32 0.65 3.76
C ILE A 229 3.86 0.82 5.18
N ALA A 230 3.81 2.05 5.70
CA ALA A 230 4.31 2.36 7.04
C ALA A 230 3.50 1.65 8.14
N ILE A 231 2.18 1.52 7.99
CA ILE A 231 1.32 0.76 8.90
C ILE A 231 1.71 -0.72 8.87
N ALA A 232 1.84 -1.32 7.68
CA ALA A 232 2.22 -2.72 7.53
C ALA A 232 3.58 -3.01 8.19
N LEU A 233 4.57 -2.16 7.93
CA LEU A 233 5.89 -2.30 8.53
C LEU A 233 5.88 -2.03 10.03
N GLY A 234 5.26 -0.94 10.50
CA GLY A 234 5.28 -0.53 11.90
C GLY A 234 4.58 -1.52 12.84
N PHE A 235 3.32 -1.83 12.55
CA PHE A 235 2.55 -2.78 13.35
C PHE A 235 3.02 -4.22 13.14
N GLY A 236 3.33 -4.60 11.90
CA GLY A 236 3.87 -5.91 11.58
C GLY A 236 5.20 -6.18 12.26
N LEU A 237 6.12 -5.20 12.26
CA LEU A 237 7.42 -5.31 12.95
C LEU A 237 7.26 -5.39 14.47
N THR A 238 6.39 -4.56 15.05
CA THR A 238 6.11 -4.59 16.50
C THR A 238 5.62 -5.98 16.90
N TRP A 239 4.66 -6.54 16.19
CA TRP A 239 4.15 -7.89 16.45
C TRP A 239 5.20 -8.98 16.15
N GLY A 240 5.91 -8.87 15.02
CA GLY A 240 7.00 -9.78 14.65
C GLY A 240 8.14 -9.81 15.67
N THR A 241 8.43 -8.68 16.31
CA THR A 241 9.41 -8.60 17.40
C THR A 241 8.96 -9.39 18.63
N VAL A 242 7.68 -9.28 19.01
CA VAL A 242 7.12 -10.11 20.10
C VAL A 242 7.26 -11.60 19.76
N LEU A 243 6.97 -11.97 18.52
CA LEU A 243 7.13 -13.34 18.05
C LEU A 243 8.60 -13.80 18.08
N ASN A 244 9.53 -12.99 17.63
CA ASN A 244 10.95 -13.33 17.67
C ASN A 244 11.47 -13.51 19.09
N LEU A 245 10.96 -12.72 20.04
CA LEU A 245 11.39 -12.78 21.43
C LEU A 245 10.77 -13.93 22.24
N ILE A 246 9.55 -14.34 21.92
CA ILE A 246 8.79 -15.33 22.68
C ILE A 246 8.63 -16.63 21.89
N TYR A 247 8.07 -16.54 20.68
CA TYR A 247 7.71 -17.70 19.89
C TYR A 247 8.94 -18.50 19.40
N VAL A 248 9.97 -17.81 18.89
CA VAL A 248 11.18 -18.45 18.37
C VAL A 248 11.90 -19.25 19.45
N PRO A 249 12.19 -18.71 20.68
CA PRO A 249 12.78 -19.49 21.75
C PRO A 249 11.93 -20.68 22.20
N ILE A 250 10.60 -20.52 22.26
CA ILE A 250 9.68 -21.61 22.63
C ILE A 250 9.74 -22.73 21.59
N LEU A 251 9.59 -22.41 20.30
CA LEU A 251 9.68 -23.42 19.26
C LEU A 251 11.05 -24.10 19.22
N TYR A 252 12.11 -23.36 19.48
CA TYR A 252 13.45 -23.93 19.56
C TYR A 252 13.52 -24.98 20.70
N THR A 253 12.97 -24.69 21.87
CA THR A 253 12.94 -25.64 23.00
C THR A 253 12.14 -26.89 22.70
N LEU A 254 11.00 -26.75 22.01
CA LEU A 254 10.11 -27.85 21.67
C LEU A 254 10.70 -28.79 20.61
N THR A 255 11.47 -28.23 19.68
CA THR A 255 12.01 -28.99 18.53
C THR A 255 13.38 -29.63 18.82
N HIS A 256 14.09 -29.14 19.83
CA HIS A 256 15.42 -29.62 20.17
C HIS A 256 15.39 -30.39 21.52
N LYS A 257 16.01 -31.57 21.54
CA LYS A 257 16.21 -32.33 22.78
C LYS A 257 17.26 -31.65 23.66
N LEU A 258 16.81 -30.80 24.54
CA LEU A 258 17.67 -30.13 25.50
C LEU A 258 18.08 -31.06 26.63
N ARG A 259 19.30 -30.93 27.09
CA ARG A 259 19.80 -31.70 28.24
C ARG A 259 19.12 -31.16 29.50
N LYS A 260 18.40 -32.02 30.25
CA LYS A 260 17.90 -31.63 31.57
C LYS A 260 19.09 -31.37 32.47
N VAL A 261 19.16 -30.19 33.07
CA VAL A 261 20.12 -29.93 34.17
C VAL A 261 19.65 -30.77 35.37
N THR A 262 20.37 -31.83 35.67
CA THR A 262 20.20 -32.49 36.95
C THR A 262 20.79 -31.52 37.98
N LYS A 263 19.93 -30.82 38.75
CA LYS A 263 20.37 -30.11 39.93
C LYS A 263 20.94 -31.17 40.89
N ILE A 264 22.26 -31.16 41.11
CA ILE A 264 22.93 -31.83 42.22
C ILE A 264 22.73 -30.97 43.44
#